data_9845302fac36ba31fac4a8f6aaf61dc9
#
_entry.id   9845302fac36ba31fac4a8f6aaf61dc9
#
_cell.length_a   1.000
_cell.length_b   1.000
_cell.length_c   1.000
_cell.angle_alpha   90.00
_cell.angle_beta   90.00
_cell.angle_gamma   90.00
#
_symmetry.space_group_name_H-M   'P 1'
#
loop_
_entity.id
_entity.type
_entity.pdbx_description
1 polymer ?
#
loop_
_entity_poly.entity_id
_entity_poly.type
_entity_poly.pdbx_seq_one_letter_code
_entity_poly.pdbx_strand_id
1 'polypeptide(L)'
;MTSEQLRAAATSTASTLGDAVYDRLLRERIVFLGQEVDDVIANQIAAQMLLLSAEDPQRDIHLYINSPGGSVSGGMAVYDTMQFVDCDVATYGMGMVASMGQFLLTAGAEGKRYALPHARVMMHQPSAGLGGTAADIGIQAKMLGRLKRQLNELQAHHTGQAVEQVERDSDRDRWFTATEAQDYGLIDHVLRDASALPG
;
A
#
# COMPACT_ATOMS: atom_id res chain seq x y z
N MET A 1 25.43 -15.62 -33.25
CA MET A 1 24.50 -14.83 -32.42
C MET A 1 25.06 -13.45 -32.26
N THR A 2 24.28 -12.42 -32.56
CA THR A 2 24.70 -11.03 -32.41
C THR A 2 24.62 -10.60 -30.95
N SER A 3 25.36 -9.55 -30.55
CA SER A 3 25.30 -8.98 -29.21
C SER A 3 23.87 -8.55 -28.77
N GLU A 4 23.05 -8.21 -29.76
CA GLU A 4 21.66 -7.84 -29.60
C GLU A 4 20.75 -9.04 -29.29
N GLN A 5 21.00 -10.19 -29.92
CA GLN A 5 20.31 -11.46 -29.64
C GLN A 5 20.67 -11.99 -28.22
N LEU A 6 21.91 -11.80 -27.78
CA LEU A 6 22.35 -12.15 -26.41
C LEU A 6 21.71 -11.24 -25.36
N ARG A 7 21.57 -9.93 -25.64
CA ARG A 7 20.88 -9.00 -24.75
C ARG A 7 19.38 -9.29 -24.65
N ALA A 8 18.72 -9.54 -25.80
CA ALA A 8 17.30 -9.90 -25.83
C ALA A 8 17.01 -11.22 -25.08
N ALA A 9 17.87 -12.23 -25.24
CA ALA A 9 17.77 -13.50 -24.52
C ALA A 9 18.00 -13.32 -23.01
N ALA A 10 18.97 -12.50 -22.60
CA ALA A 10 19.23 -12.21 -21.19
C ALA A 10 18.07 -11.44 -20.53
N THR A 11 17.47 -10.49 -21.24
CA THR A 11 16.30 -9.73 -20.76
C THR A 11 15.07 -10.63 -20.62
N SER A 12 14.83 -11.52 -21.59
CA SER A 12 13.75 -12.51 -21.55
C SER A 12 13.89 -13.50 -20.39
N THR A 13 15.11 -13.97 -20.12
CA THR A 13 15.37 -14.94 -19.04
C THR A 13 15.24 -14.27 -17.65
N ALA A 14 15.64 -13.01 -17.52
CA ALA A 14 15.50 -12.26 -16.28
C ALA A 14 14.01 -11.95 -15.96
N SER A 15 13.21 -11.63 -16.98
CA SER A 15 11.76 -11.43 -16.84
C SER A 15 11.07 -12.72 -16.34
N THR A 16 11.36 -13.86 -16.96
CA THR A 16 10.77 -15.17 -16.59
C THR A 16 11.15 -15.64 -15.19
N LEU A 17 12.36 -15.33 -14.71
CA LEU A 17 12.80 -15.64 -13.35
C LEU A 17 12.08 -14.75 -12.31
N GLY A 18 11.91 -13.46 -12.61
CA GLY A 18 11.13 -12.54 -11.77
C GLY A 18 9.69 -13.00 -11.62
N ASP A 19 9.02 -13.31 -12.72
CA ASP A 19 7.64 -13.79 -12.75
C ASP A 19 7.49 -15.09 -11.94
N ALA A 20 8.41 -16.04 -12.07
CA ALA A 20 8.39 -17.30 -11.32
C ALA A 20 8.54 -17.11 -9.80
N VAL A 21 9.30 -16.09 -9.35
CA VAL A 21 9.42 -15.75 -7.93
C VAL A 21 8.11 -15.16 -7.40
N TYR A 22 7.51 -14.21 -8.12
CA TYR A 22 6.21 -13.63 -7.73
C TYR A 22 5.09 -14.68 -7.73
N ASP A 23 5.06 -15.59 -8.70
CA ASP A 23 4.13 -16.72 -8.72
C ASP A 23 4.31 -17.64 -7.50
N ARG A 24 5.55 -17.88 -7.09
CA ARG A 24 5.83 -18.68 -5.89
C ARG A 24 5.40 -17.97 -4.62
N LEU A 25 5.66 -16.66 -4.51
CA LEU A 25 5.21 -15.86 -3.38
C LEU A 25 3.69 -15.83 -3.27
N LEU A 26 2.98 -15.69 -4.40
CA LEU A 26 1.53 -15.70 -4.43
C LEU A 26 0.93 -17.02 -3.89
N ARG A 27 1.56 -18.17 -4.20
CA ARG A 27 1.16 -19.47 -3.64
C ARG A 27 1.32 -19.55 -2.12
N GLU A 28 2.25 -18.78 -1.57
CA GLU A 28 2.43 -18.62 -0.12
C GLU A 28 1.57 -17.46 0.44
N ARG A 29 0.61 -16.97 -0.35
CA ARG A 29 -0.32 -15.88 -0.03
C ARG A 29 0.37 -14.53 0.19
N ILE A 30 1.54 -14.34 -0.41
CA ILE A 30 2.31 -13.10 -0.36
C ILE A 30 2.05 -12.29 -1.64
N VAL A 31 1.50 -11.09 -1.45
CA VAL A 31 1.25 -10.09 -2.48
C VAL A 31 2.26 -8.95 -2.30
N PHE A 32 2.76 -8.38 -3.39
CA PHE A 32 3.83 -7.40 -3.33
C PHE A 32 3.44 -6.09 -4.05
N LEU A 33 3.46 -4.97 -3.32
CA LEU A 33 3.40 -3.62 -3.85
C LEU A 33 4.80 -3.01 -3.80
N GLY A 34 5.61 -3.21 -4.85
CA GLY A 34 7.01 -2.81 -4.93
C GLY A 34 7.28 -1.62 -5.85
N GLN A 35 6.26 -0.83 -6.17
CA GLN A 35 6.34 0.28 -7.12
C GLN A 35 5.33 1.39 -6.81
N GLU A 36 5.26 2.41 -7.65
CA GLU A 36 4.21 3.41 -7.61
C GLU A 36 2.84 2.77 -7.83
N VAL A 37 1.83 3.24 -7.10
CA VAL A 37 0.43 2.80 -7.24
C VAL A 37 -0.15 3.43 -8.50
N ASP A 38 -0.36 2.63 -9.52
CA ASP A 38 -1.14 2.96 -10.71
C ASP A 38 -2.35 2.02 -10.84
N ASP A 39 -3.19 2.24 -11.85
CA ASP A 39 -4.40 1.43 -12.06
C ASP A 39 -4.08 -0.03 -12.41
N VAL A 40 -2.93 -0.29 -13.05
CA VAL A 40 -2.53 -1.64 -13.46
C VAL A 40 -2.17 -2.46 -12.23
N ILE A 41 -1.22 -1.97 -11.41
CA ILE A 41 -0.79 -2.69 -10.20
C ILE A 41 -1.93 -2.79 -9.18
N ALA A 42 -2.77 -1.76 -9.05
CA ALA A 42 -3.91 -1.77 -8.15
C ALA A 42 -4.91 -2.88 -8.51
N ASN A 43 -5.29 -2.97 -9.79
CA ASN A 43 -6.18 -4.03 -10.27
C ASN A 43 -5.55 -5.42 -10.14
N GLN A 44 -4.25 -5.55 -10.35
CA GLN A 44 -3.54 -6.81 -10.20
C GLN A 44 -3.54 -7.27 -8.73
N ILE A 45 -3.24 -6.39 -7.79
CA ILE A 45 -3.26 -6.67 -6.34
C ILE A 45 -4.68 -7.05 -5.90
N ALA A 46 -5.70 -6.28 -6.32
CA ALA A 46 -7.10 -6.58 -6.00
C ALA A 46 -7.51 -7.98 -6.53
N ALA A 47 -7.16 -8.31 -7.77
CA ALA A 47 -7.45 -9.64 -8.35
C ALA A 47 -6.74 -10.77 -7.60
N GLN A 48 -5.48 -10.57 -7.18
CA GLN A 48 -4.74 -11.54 -6.36
C GLN A 48 -5.41 -11.75 -5.00
N MET A 49 -5.83 -10.68 -4.32
CA MET A 49 -6.52 -10.80 -3.03
C MET A 49 -7.86 -11.53 -3.15
N LEU A 50 -8.65 -11.23 -4.18
CA LEU A 50 -9.91 -11.93 -4.44
C LEU A 50 -9.68 -13.43 -4.72
N LEU A 51 -8.67 -13.77 -5.50
CA LEU A 51 -8.30 -15.17 -5.77
C LEU A 51 -7.91 -15.89 -4.49
N LEU A 52 -7.00 -15.31 -3.70
CA LEU A 52 -6.51 -15.90 -2.46
C LEU A 52 -7.62 -16.08 -1.43
N SER A 53 -8.52 -15.11 -1.30
CA SER A 53 -9.69 -15.22 -0.41
C SER A 53 -10.65 -16.33 -0.83
N ALA A 54 -10.86 -16.48 -2.15
CA ALA A 54 -11.71 -17.56 -2.68
C ALA A 54 -11.08 -18.96 -2.50
N GLU A 55 -9.76 -19.08 -2.52
CA GLU A 55 -9.03 -20.33 -2.29
C GLU A 55 -9.08 -20.77 -0.81
N ASP A 56 -8.87 -19.85 0.12
CA ASP A 56 -8.90 -20.13 1.55
C ASP A 56 -9.24 -18.84 2.35
N PRO A 57 -10.48 -18.68 2.80
CA PRO A 57 -10.93 -17.49 3.53
C PRO A 57 -10.47 -17.47 5.01
N GLN A 58 -9.80 -18.52 5.51
CA GLN A 58 -9.37 -18.61 6.90
C GLN A 58 -7.90 -18.26 7.12
N ARG A 59 -7.13 -18.21 6.02
CA ARG A 59 -5.70 -17.89 6.09
C ARG A 59 -5.44 -16.46 5.66
N ASP A 60 -4.56 -15.76 6.38
CA ASP A 60 -4.17 -14.40 6.10
C ASP A 60 -3.57 -14.22 4.70
N ILE A 61 -3.78 -13.03 4.13
CA ILE A 61 -3.03 -12.53 2.99
C ILE A 61 -1.93 -11.60 3.50
N HIS A 62 -0.72 -11.71 2.98
CA HIS A 62 0.45 -10.94 3.39
C HIS A 62 0.81 -9.91 2.31
N LEU A 63 0.47 -8.64 2.53
CA LEU A 63 0.77 -7.54 1.60
C LEU A 63 2.08 -6.84 2.00
N TYR A 64 3.14 -7.07 1.22
CA TYR A 64 4.43 -6.39 1.38
C TYR A 64 4.47 -5.09 0.57
N ILE A 65 4.88 -3.99 1.21
CA ILE A 65 4.78 -2.64 0.64
C ILE A 65 6.15 -1.95 0.68
N ASN A 66 6.66 -1.60 -0.51
CA ASN A 66 7.79 -0.71 -0.73
C ASN A 66 7.42 0.24 -1.88
N SER A 67 6.70 1.31 -1.58
CA SER A 67 6.03 2.15 -2.57
C SER A 67 6.08 3.63 -2.18
N PRO A 68 6.34 4.53 -3.15
CA PRO A 68 6.24 5.97 -2.93
C PRO A 68 4.78 6.48 -2.83
N GLY A 69 3.79 5.61 -3.03
CA GLY A 69 2.39 5.98 -3.20
C GLY A 69 2.00 6.09 -4.66
N GLY A 70 1.06 6.96 -5.00
CA GLY A 70 0.58 7.17 -6.38
C GLY A 70 -0.91 7.42 -6.47
N SER A 71 -1.60 6.78 -7.43
CA SER A 71 -3.02 6.96 -7.71
C SER A 71 -3.89 6.71 -6.47
N VAL A 72 -4.64 7.72 -6.05
CA VAL A 72 -5.58 7.58 -4.93
C VAL A 72 -6.74 6.66 -5.29
N SER A 73 -7.27 6.74 -6.51
CA SER A 73 -8.33 5.83 -6.97
C SER A 73 -7.87 4.38 -7.03
N GLY A 74 -6.65 4.13 -7.54
CA GLY A 74 -6.03 2.81 -7.52
C GLY A 74 -5.82 2.28 -6.09
N GLY A 75 -5.27 3.12 -5.20
CA GLY A 75 -5.10 2.76 -3.80
C GLY A 75 -6.41 2.47 -3.07
N MET A 76 -7.47 3.24 -3.35
CA MET A 76 -8.81 2.97 -2.77
C MET A 76 -9.41 1.66 -3.28
N ALA A 77 -9.17 1.27 -4.54
CA ALA A 77 -9.60 -0.03 -5.04
C ALA A 77 -8.91 -1.19 -4.28
N VAL A 78 -7.61 -1.05 -3.98
CA VAL A 78 -6.89 -2.03 -3.13
C VAL A 78 -7.45 -2.01 -1.70
N TYR A 79 -7.63 -0.82 -1.11
CA TYR A 79 -8.19 -0.65 0.23
C TYR A 79 -9.56 -1.32 0.37
N ASP A 80 -10.49 -1.00 -0.52
CA ASP A 80 -11.84 -1.58 -0.49
C ASP A 80 -11.78 -3.11 -0.64
N THR A 81 -10.87 -3.63 -1.46
CA THR A 81 -10.65 -5.08 -1.59
C THR A 81 -10.11 -5.69 -0.31
N MET A 82 -9.14 -5.03 0.37
CA MET A 82 -8.63 -5.47 1.68
C MET A 82 -9.73 -5.58 2.73
N GLN A 83 -10.71 -4.65 2.71
CA GLN A 83 -11.83 -4.66 3.64
C GLN A 83 -12.96 -5.61 3.23
N PHE A 84 -13.02 -5.99 1.95
CA PHE A 84 -14.09 -6.82 1.37
C PHE A 84 -13.83 -8.32 1.50
N VAL A 85 -12.57 -8.75 1.45
CA VAL A 85 -12.20 -10.18 1.51
C VAL A 85 -12.47 -10.74 2.93
N ASP A 86 -12.82 -12.02 3.02
CA ASP A 86 -13.17 -12.66 4.29
C ASP A 86 -11.96 -12.93 5.20
N CYS A 87 -10.76 -13.04 4.64
CA CYS A 87 -9.52 -13.27 5.39
C CYS A 87 -8.85 -11.96 5.79
N ASP A 88 -8.09 -11.97 6.88
CA ASP A 88 -7.30 -10.82 7.29
C ASP A 88 -6.19 -10.51 6.27
N VAL A 89 -5.97 -9.22 6.02
CA VAL A 89 -4.83 -8.75 5.24
C VAL A 89 -3.77 -8.17 6.18
N ALA A 90 -2.72 -8.95 6.42
CA ALA A 90 -1.55 -8.50 7.16
C ALA A 90 -0.66 -7.64 6.26
N THR A 91 -0.17 -6.50 6.75
CA THR A 91 0.64 -5.54 5.97
C THR A 91 2.06 -5.41 6.50
N TYR A 92 3.03 -5.29 5.58
CA TYR A 92 4.46 -5.27 5.91
C TYR A 92 5.15 -4.12 5.19
N GLY A 93 5.52 -3.06 5.91
CA GLY A 93 6.25 -1.92 5.38
C GLY A 93 7.76 -2.19 5.31
N MET A 94 8.38 -1.93 4.16
CA MET A 94 9.83 -2.06 3.96
C MET A 94 10.37 -0.94 3.07
N GLY A 95 11.63 -0.57 3.26
CA GLY A 95 12.26 0.49 2.48
C GLY A 95 11.54 1.83 2.65
N MET A 96 10.84 2.28 1.61
CA MET A 96 10.02 3.50 1.63
C MET A 96 8.54 3.15 1.48
N VAL A 97 7.72 3.65 2.40
CA VAL A 97 6.28 3.44 2.42
C VAL A 97 5.59 4.81 2.56
N ALA A 98 5.24 5.41 1.44
CA ALA A 98 4.80 6.80 1.43
C ALA A 98 3.41 6.98 0.82
N SER A 99 2.68 8.02 1.25
CA SER A 99 1.41 8.45 0.66
C SER A 99 0.38 7.30 0.63
N MET A 100 -0.15 6.93 -0.55
CA MET A 100 -1.06 5.79 -0.69
C MET A 100 -0.44 4.46 -0.22
N GLY A 101 0.89 4.27 -0.34
CA GLY A 101 1.56 3.11 0.21
C GLY A 101 1.48 3.06 1.75
N GLN A 102 1.68 4.20 2.41
CA GLN A 102 1.50 4.32 3.87
C GLN A 102 0.04 4.10 4.27
N PHE A 103 -0.91 4.66 3.53
CA PHE A 103 -2.34 4.46 3.78
C PHE A 103 -2.71 2.98 3.75
N LEU A 104 -2.25 2.23 2.73
CA LEU A 104 -2.49 0.79 2.62
C LEU A 104 -1.78 -0.01 3.73
N LEU A 105 -0.57 0.39 4.14
CA LEU A 105 0.13 -0.21 5.29
C LEU A 105 -0.73 -0.10 6.56
N THR A 106 -1.25 1.09 6.82
CA THR A 106 -2.05 1.40 8.02
C THR A 106 -3.43 0.73 7.98
N ALA A 107 -3.95 0.42 6.79
CA ALA A 107 -5.25 -0.21 6.57
C ALA A 107 -5.26 -1.74 6.73
N GLY A 108 -4.13 -2.37 7.07
CA GLY A 108 -4.06 -3.78 7.42
C GLY A 108 -4.92 -4.15 8.63
N ALA A 109 -5.18 -5.45 8.80
CA ALA A 109 -5.93 -5.97 9.94
C ALA A 109 -5.28 -5.55 11.26
N GLU A 110 -6.10 -5.20 12.25
CA GLU A 110 -5.65 -4.77 13.58
C GLU A 110 -4.77 -5.85 14.23
N GLY A 111 -3.62 -5.43 14.77
CA GLY A 111 -2.60 -6.32 15.33
C GLY A 111 -1.70 -6.99 14.28
N LYS A 112 -1.97 -6.82 12.97
CA LYS A 112 -1.24 -7.45 11.86
C LYS A 112 -0.60 -6.44 10.90
N ARG A 113 -0.27 -5.25 11.39
CA ARG A 113 0.40 -4.19 10.63
C ARG A 113 1.85 -4.08 11.09
N TYR A 114 2.78 -4.37 10.19
CA TYR A 114 4.20 -4.53 10.51
C TYR A 114 5.07 -3.58 9.70
N ALA A 115 6.24 -3.19 10.25
CA ALA A 115 7.30 -2.57 9.46
C ALA A 115 8.66 -3.14 9.82
N LEU A 116 9.58 -3.22 8.86
CA LEU A 116 10.98 -3.52 9.11
C LEU A 116 11.68 -2.34 9.80
N PRO A 117 12.74 -2.54 10.61
CA PRO A 117 13.32 -1.51 11.49
C PRO A 117 13.81 -0.25 10.78
N HIS A 118 14.21 -0.38 9.52
CA HIS A 118 14.74 0.71 8.71
C HIS A 118 13.74 1.28 7.69
N ALA A 119 12.49 0.81 7.70
CA ALA A 119 11.44 1.39 6.89
C ALA A 119 11.25 2.88 7.22
N ARG A 120 10.96 3.67 6.19
CA ARG A 120 10.58 5.07 6.30
C ARG A 120 9.14 5.21 5.86
N VAL A 121 8.30 5.68 6.76
CA VAL A 121 6.87 5.84 6.52
C VAL A 121 6.57 7.33 6.36
N MET A 122 5.78 7.71 5.36
CA MET A 122 5.44 9.12 5.12
C MET A 122 3.95 9.29 4.89
N MET A 123 3.36 10.16 5.66
CA MET A 123 1.97 10.59 5.56
C MET A 123 1.89 12.01 5.02
N HIS A 124 0.97 12.25 4.09
CA HIS A 124 0.60 13.58 3.62
C HIS A 124 -0.82 13.61 3.04
N GLN A 125 -1.37 14.81 2.87
CA GLN A 125 -2.69 14.99 2.23
C GLN A 125 -2.67 14.65 0.74
N PRO A 126 -3.81 14.24 0.13
CA PRO A 126 -3.87 14.01 -1.29
C PRO A 126 -3.62 15.29 -2.08
N SER A 127 -2.87 15.17 -3.17
CA SER A 127 -2.61 16.25 -4.11
C SER A 127 -3.11 15.89 -5.51
N ALA A 128 -3.57 16.88 -6.27
CA ALA A 128 -3.98 16.69 -7.66
C ALA A 128 -3.71 17.95 -8.47
N GLY A 129 -3.35 17.77 -9.73
CA GLY A 129 -3.40 18.85 -10.72
C GLY A 129 -4.85 19.12 -11.09
N LEU A 130 -5.27 20.41 -11.06
CA LEU A 130 -6.60 20.83 -11.49
C LEU A 130 -6.51 21.55 -12.83
N GLY A 131 -7.46 21.30 -13.74
CA GLY A 131 -7.46 21.92 -15.06
C GLY A 131 -8.85 21.94 -15.72
N GLY A 132 -8.97 22.73 -16.80
CA GLY A 132 -10.22 22.90 -17.53
C GLY A 132 -10.82 24.30 -17.37
N THR A 133 -12.15 24.43 -17.55
CA THR A 133 -12.86 25.68 -17.33
C THR A 133 -12.95 26.01 -15.83
N ALA A 134 -13.30 27.26 -15.48
CA ALA A 134 -13.52 27.65 -14.08
C ALA A 134 -14.56 26.76 -13.38
N ALA A 135 -15.59 26.33 -14.10
CA ALA A 135 -16.59 25.40 -13.58
C ALA A 135 -16.01 24.00 -13.29
N ASP A 136 -15.20 23.46 -14.20
CA ASP A 136 -14.54 22.18 -14.04
C ASP A 136 -13.57 22.19 -12.84
N ILE A 137 -12.76 23.24 -12.71
CA ILE A 137 -11.86 23.45 -11.57
C ILE A 137 -12.65 23.48 -10.26
N GLY A 138 -13.81 24.19 -10.23
CA GLY A 138 -14.68 24.24 -9.06
C GLY A 138 -15.23 22.85 -8.65
N ILE A 139 -15.58 22.01 -9.63
CA ILE A 139 -16.04 20.63 -9.39
C ILE A 139 -14.89 19.77 -8.85
N GLN A 140 -13.71 19.83 -9.49
CA GLN A 140 -12.52 19.06 -9.10
C GLN A 140 -12.05 19.44 -7.69
N ALA A 141 -12.04 20.74 -7.35
CA ALA A 141 -11.67 21.20 -6.02
C ALA A 141 -12.62 20.67 -4.92
N LYS A 142 -13.93 20.65 -5.18
CA LYS A 142 -14.92 20.07 -4.26
C LYS A 142 -14.71 18.57 -4.09
N MET A 143 -14.41 17.84 -5.17
CA MET A 143 -14.13 16.40 -5.14
C MET A 143 -12.86 16.13 -4.32
N LEU A 144 -11.77 16.86 -4.55
CA LEU A 144 -10.52 16.72 -3.81
C LEU A 144 -10.72 16.99 -2.30
N GLY A 145 -11.51 18.02 -1.95
CA GLY A 145 -11.83 18.31 -0.56
C GLY A 145 -12.64 17.21 0.14
N ARG A 146 -13.56 16.53 -0.58
CA ARG A 146 -14.27 15.36 -0.06
C ARG A 146 -13.33 14.17 0.14
N LEU A 147 -12.47 13.92 -0.85
CA LEU A 147 -11.49 12.85 -0.80
C LEU A 147 -10.50 13.03 0.37
N LYS A 148 -9.97 14.26 0.56
CA LYS A 148 -9.12 14.58 1.71
C LYS A 148 -9.81 14.25 3.03
N ARG A 149 -11.07 14.65 3.21
CA ARG A 149 -11.84 14.35 4.42
C ARG A 149 -12.01 12.84 4.63
N GLN A 150 -12.43 12.12 3.60
CA GLN A 150 -12.59 10.67 3.65
C GLN A 150 -11.30 9.95 4.04
N LEU A 151 -10.16 10.31 3.43
CA LEU A 151 -8.87 9.72 3.78
C LEU A 151 -8.46 10.03 5.23
N ASN A 152 -8.69 11.25 5.72
CA ASN A 152 -8.42 11.60 7.10
C ASN A 152 -9.30 10.81 8.09
N GLU A 153 -10.58 10.63 7.80
CA GLU A 153 -11.50 9.83 8.61
C GLU A 153 -11.08 8.35 8.66
N LEU A 154 -10.71 7.76 7.50
CA LEU A 154 -10.22 6.38 7.44
C LEU A 154 -8.87 6.23 8.15
N GLN A 155 -7.95 7.17 7.97
CA GLN A 155 -6.67 7.19 8.65
C GLN A 155 -6.85 7.29 10.19
N ALA A 156 -7.76 8.15 10.65
CA ALA A 156 -8.10 8.27 12.06
C ALA A 156 -8.69 6.98 12.62
N HIS A 157 -9.57 6.32 11.87
CA HIS A 157 -10.15 5.02 12.24
C HIS A 157 -9.06 3.97 12.47
N HIS A 158 -8.11 3.83 11.53
CA HIS A 158 -7.08 2.80 11.61
C HIS A 158 -5.98 3.11 12.63
N THR A 159 -5.70 4.40 12.90
CA THR A 159 -4.62 4.80 13.83
C THR A 159 -5.09 5.01 15.26
N GLY A 160 -6.39 5.17 15.48
CA GLY A 160 -6.95 5.59 16.78
C GLY A 160 -6.70 7.08 17.10
N GLN A 161 -6.15 7.86 16.16
CA GLN A 161 -5.95 9.30 16.33
C GLN A 161 -7.26 10.07 16.08
N ALA A 162 -7.37 11.29 16.66
CA ALA A 162 -8.45 12.19 16.30
C ALA A 162 -8.33 12.65 14.83
N VAL A 163 -9.46 12.83 14.14
CA VAL A 163 -9.48 13.28 12.73
C VAL A 163 -8.74 14.61 12.55
N GLU A 164 -8.93 15.54 13.48
CA GLU A 164 -8.27 16.85 13.48
C GLU A 164 -6.75 16.73 13.69
N GLN A 165 -6.29 15.70 14.41
CA GLN A 165 -4.86 15.43 14.55
C GLN A 165 -4.28 14.91 13.25
N VAL A 166 -4.96 13.94 12.62
CA VAL A 166 -4.55 13.41 11.30
C VAL A 166 -4.53 14.53 10.25
N GLU A 167 -5.53 15.42 10.25
CA GLU A 167 -5.60 16.55 9.31
C GLU A 167 -4.41 17.51 9.47
N ARG A 168 -4.03 17.85 10.70
CA ARG A 168 -2.85 18.70 10.97
C ARG A 168 -1.55 18.01 10.57
N ASP A 169 -1.42 16.74 10.90
CA ASP A 169 -0.20 15.96 10.70
C ASP A 169 0.05 15.60 9.23
N SER A 170 -1.02 15.46 8.43
CA SER A 170 -0.96 15.19 7.00
C SER A 170 -0.93 16.44 6.12
N ASP A 171 -0.98 17.66 6.67
CA ASP A 171 -0.99 18.90 5.86
C ASP A 171 0.28 19.06 5.00
N ARG A 172 1.40 18.56 5.49
CA ARG A 172 2.69 18.47 4.78
C ARG A 172 3.29 17.09 4.98
N ASP A 173 4.35 16.78 4.22
CA ASP A 173 5.07 15.52 4.34
C ASP A 173 5.54 15.32 5.78
N ARG A 174 4.98 14.34 6.45
CA ARG A 174 5.41 13.91 7.77
C ARG A 174 6.03 12.53 7.70
N TRP A 175 7.32 12.49 8.02
CA TRP A 175 8.11 11.27 7.98
C TRP A 175 8.22 10.64 9.36
N PHE A 176 8.16 9.31 9.38
CA PHE A 176 8.26 8.48 10.58
C PHE A 176 9.33 7.41 10.36
N THR A 177 10.12 7.14 11.39
CA THR A 177 10.82 5.86 11.56
C THR A 177 9.80 4.76 11.85
N ALA A 178 10.21 3.49 11.77
CA ALA A 178 9.32 2.38 12.12
C ALA A 178 8.79 2.48 13.56
N THR A 179 9.62 2.91 14.51
CA THR A 179 9.20 3.09 15.92
C THR A 179 8.20 4.24 16.07
N GLU A 180 8.47 5.40 15.45
CA GLU A 180 7.53 6.53 15.49
C GLU A 180 6.20 6.19 14.80
N ALA A 181 6.23 5.36 13.74
CA ALA A 181 5.02 4.87 13.07
C ALA A 181 4.20 3.95 13.99
N GLN A 182 4.86 3.13 14.80
CA GLN A 182 4.22 2.31 15.82
C GLN A 182 3.61 3.18 16.93
N ASP A 183 4.35 4.14 17.45
CA ASP A 183 3.89 5.05 18.51
C ASP A 183 2.68 5.90 18.05
N TYR A 184 2.62 6.24 16.75
CA TYR A 184 1.51 6.98 16.18
C TYR A 184 0.27 6.12 15.92
N GLY A 185 0.44 4.79 15.81
CA GLY A 185 -0.62 3.84 15.45
C GLY A 185 -0.73 3.55 13.96
N LEU A 186 0.27 3.93 13.15
CA LEU A 186 0.32 3.58 11.72
C LEU A 186 0.58 2.10 11.50
N ILE A 187 1.27 1.46 12.44
CA ILE A 187 1.56 0.03 12.48
C ILE A 187 1.42 -0.51 13.91
N ASP A 188 1.36 -1.82 14.06
CA ASP A 188 1.27 -2.49 15.36
C ASP A 188 2.63 -2.97 15.86
N HIS A 189 3.53 -3.41 14.96
CA HIS A 189 4.80 -4.03 15.34
C HIS A 189 5.97 -3.63 14.44
N VAL A 190 7.16 -3.50 15.05
CA VAL A 190 8.44 -3.41 14.34
C VAL A 190 9.10 -4.78 14.34
N LEU A 191 9.22 -5.42 13.16
CA LEU A 191 9.80 -6.76 12.99
C LEU A 191 11.32 -6.67 12.85
N ARG A 192 12.06 -7.18 13.82
CA ARG A 192 13.52 -7.22 13.81
C ARG A 192 14.11 -8.49 13.18
N ASP A 193 13.35 -9.57 13.23
CA ASP A 193 13.69 -10.86 12.63
C ASP A 193 12.42 -11.65 12.27
N ALA A 194 12.59 -12.67 11.45
CA ALA A 194 11.46 -13.47 10.96
C ALA A 194 10.81 -14.36 12.05
N SER A 195 11.47 -14.60 13.18
CA SER A 195 10.92 -15.37 14.29
C SER A 195 9.83 -14.60 15.06
N ALA A 196 9.74 -13.29 14.84
CA ALA A 196 8.70 -12.44 15.42
C ALA A 196 7.40 -12.41 14.59
N LEU A 197 7.36 -13.14 13.46
CA LEU A 197 6.12 -13.32 12.69
C LEU A 197 5.20 -14.29 13.44
N PRO A 198 3.92 -13.98 13.62
CA PRO A 198 2.95 -14.96 14.09
C PRO A 198 2.90 -16.12 13.08
N GLY A 199 3.00 -17.35 13.59
CA GLY A 199 2.96 -18.57 12.79
C GLY A 199 1.60 -18.84 12.17
#